data_a2be35090839972d4f4582ed97cc2177
#
_entry.id   a2be35090839972d4f4582ed97cc2177
#
_cell.length_a   1.000
_cell.length_b   1.000
_cell.length_c   1.000
_cell.angle_alpha   90.00
_cell.angle_beta   90.00
_cell.angle_gamma   90.00
#
_symmetry.space_group_name_H-M   'P 1'
#
loop_
_entity.id
_entity.type
_entity.pdbx_description
1 polymer ?
#
loop_
_entity_poly.entity_id
_entity_poly.type
_entity_poly.pdbx_seq_one_letter_code
_entity_poly.pdbx_strand_id
1 'polypeptide(L)'
;MIGRQKRLKEVYEHLRKFFGIHTQTDFAESLHKSRNSITLALNGNEAYLTDKLFESICEAYQGVFNLQYLLTGEGNLLTPEESYINDEA
;
A
#
# COMPACT_ATOMS: atom_id res chain seq x y z
N MET A 1 -2.10 0.47 -18.08
CA MET A 1 -1.91 -0.34 -16.87
C MET A 1 -1.19 0.49 -15.81
N ILE A 2 -1.63 0.43 -14.59
CA ILE A 2 -1.01 1.16 -13.48
C ILE A 2 0.17 0.33 -12.96
N GLY A 3 1.36 0.92 -12.94
CA GLY A 3 2.55 0.25 -12.45
C GLY A 3 2.58 0.12 -10.93
N ARG A 4 3.51 -0.71 -10.44
CA ARG A 4 3.63 -0.96 -9.00
C ARG A 4 3.93 0.30 -8.19
N GLN A 5 4.73 1.20 -8.74
CA GLN A 5 5.02 2.47 -8.07
C GLN A 5 3.74 3.24 -7.78
N LYS A 6 2.87 3.35 -8.77
CA LYS A 6 1.62 4.09 -8.59
C LYS A 6 0.69 3.39 -7.63
N ARG A 7 0.62 2.06 -7.67
CA ARG A 7 -0.20 1.31 -6.73
C ARG A 7 0.31 1.48 -5.30
N LEU A 8 1.63 1.51 -5.11
CA LEU A 8 2.19 1.77 -3.78
C LEU A 8 1.83 3.18 -3.30
N LYS A 9 1.89 4.16 -4.19
CA LYS A 9 1.46 5.52 -3.84
C LYS A 9 0.00 5.58 -3.44
N GLU A 10 -0.85 4.81 -4.11
CA GLU A 10 -2.27 4.73 -3.74
C GLU A 10 -2.45 4.17 -2.34
N VAL A 11 -1.69 3.13 -1.99
CA VAL A 11 -1.70 2.58 -0.63
C VAL A 11 -1.31 3.65 0.38
N TYR A 12 -0.21 4.33 0.13
CA TYR A 12 0.31 5.36 1.03
C TYR A 12 -0.71 6.47 1.24
N GLU A 13 -1.32 6.96 0.16
CA GLU A 13 -2.33 8.01 0.25
C GLU A 13 -3.56 7.57 1.04
N HIS A 14 -4.00 6.33 0.85
CA HIS A 14 -5.13 5.80 1.60
C HIS A 14 -4.82 5.74 3.10
N LEU A 15 -3.61 5.29 3.45
CA LEU A 15 -3.22 5.21 4.85
C LEU A 15 -3.08 6.59 5.48
N ARG A 16 -2.63 7.57 4.71
CA ARG A 16 -2.55 8.95 5.19
C ARG A 16 -3.94 9.51 5.51
N LYS A 17 -4.92 9.20 4.68
CA LYS A 17 -6.28 9.72 4.85
C LYS A 17 -7.05 9.05 5.98
N PHE A 18 -6.88 7.75 6.15
CA PHE A 18 -7.79 6.97 6.98
C PHE A 18 -7.13 6.25 8.14
N PHE A 19 -5.81 6.15 8.18
CA PHE A 19 -5.12 5.34 9.18
C PHE A 19 -4.11 6.13 10.01
N GLY A 20 -4.07 7.44 9.88
CA GLY A 20 -3.18 8.27 10.69
C GLY A 20 -1.70 8.14 10.37
N ILE A 21 -1.37 7.58 9.21
CA ILE A 21 0.01 7.54 8.72
C ILE A 21 0.32 8.89 8.11
N HIS A 22 1.31 9.61 8.65
CA HIS A 22 1.59 10.97 8.20
C HIS A 22 2.86 11.08 7.35
N THR A 23 3.83 10.22 7.59
CA THR A 23 5.13 10.30 6.93
C THR A 23 5.55 8.94 6.39
N GLN A 24 6.58 8.96 5.52
CA GLN A 24 7.17 7.72 5.02
C GLN A 24 7.79 6.89 6.15
N THR A 25 8.30 7.57 7.19
CA THR A 25 8.82 6.87 8.36
C THR A 25 7.70 6.11 9.08
N ASP A 26 6.54 6.74 9.26
CA ASP A 26 5.39 6.08 9.87
C ASP A 26 4.96 4.87 9.05
N PHE A 27 4.92 5.02 7.73
CA PHE A 27 4.55 3.94 6.82
C PHE A 27 5.54 2.77 6.95
N ALA A 28 6.83 3.08 6.89
CA ALA A 28 7.86 2.04 6.99
C ALA A 28 7.80 1.31 8.33
N GLU A 29 7.62 2.05 9.43
CA GLU A 29 7.52 1.44 10.76
C GLU A 29 6.32 0.51 10.86
N SER A 30 5.21 0.89 10.27
CA SER A 30 4.00 0.04 10.31
C SER A 30 4.21 -1.28 9.59
N LEU A 31 5.14 -1.32 8.64
CA LEU A 31 5.45 -2.53 7.87
C LEU A 31 6.70 -3.26 8.40
N HIS A 32 7.31 -2.74 9.45
CA HIS A 32 8.59 -3.26 9.98
C HIS A 32 9.69 -3.26 8.91
N LYS A 33 9.73 -2.20 8.11
CA LYS A 33 10.74 -2.02 7.07
C LYS A 33 11.50 -0.73 7.28
N SER A 34 12.66 -0.58 6.65
CA SER A 34 13.43 0.65 6.77
C SER A 34 12.78 1.76 5.94
N ARG A 35 12.89 2.99 6.42
CA ARG A 35 12.43 4.17 5.69
C ARG A 35 13.08 4.25 4.32
N ASN A 36 14.37 3.90 4.24
CA ASN A 36 15.11 3.95 2.98
C ASN A 36 14.47 3.03 1.92
N SER A 37 14.12 1.79 2.30
CA SER A 37 13.45 0.87 1.39
C SER A 37 12.13 1.42 0.88
N ILE A 38 11.34 2.00 1.78
CA ILE A 38 10.04 2.56 1.41
C ILE A 38 10.21 3.78 0.49
N THR A 39 11.17 4.64 0.81
CA THR A 39 11.45 5.82 -0.02
C THR A 39 11.86 5.41 -1.43
N LEU A 40 12.75 4.43 -1.54
CA LEU A 40 13.19 3.95 -2.85
C LEU A 40 12.05 3.33 -3.63
N ALA A 41 11.21 2.55 -2.97
CA ALA A 41 10.04 1.95 -3.62
C ALA A 41 9.07 3.03 -4.13
N LEU A 42 8.78 4.03 -3.29
CA LEU A 42 7.90 5.13 -3.68
C LEU A 42 8.47 5.96 -4.82
N ASN A 43 9.78 6.01 -4.94
CA ASN A 43 10.44 6.71 -6.04
C ASN A 43 10.58 5.87 -7.32
N GLY A 44 10.05 4.66 -7.31
CA GLY A 44 9.99 3.83 -8.51
C GLY A 44 11.14 2.85 -8.69
N ASN A 45 11.96 2.65 -7.66
CA ASN A 45 13.04 1.69 -7.73
C ASN A 45 12.47 0.26 -7.72
N GLU A 46 12.54 -0.41 -8.86
CA GLU A 46 11.93 -1.72 -9.03
C GLU A 46 12.52 -2.80 -8.14
N ALA A 47 13.77 -2.65 -7.72
CA ALA A 47 14.40 -3.59 -6.80
C ALA A 47 13.66 -3.63 -5.45
N TYR A 48 12.95 -2.57 -5.11
CA TYR A 48 12.22 -2.45 -3.86
C TYR A 48 10.71 -2.59 -4.03
N LEU A 49 10.21 -2.68 -5.26
CA LEU A 49 8.79 -2.88 -5.55
C LEU A 49 8.51 -4.37 -5.75
N THR A 50 8.73 -5.14 -4.69
CA THR A 50 8.68 -6.59 -4.73
C THR A 50 7.32 -7.12 -4.28
N ASP A 51 7.03 -8.37 -4.63
CA ASP A 51 5.83 -9.05 -4.14
C ASP A 51 5.80 -9.06 -2.62
N LYS A 52 6.96 -9.27 -1.99
CA LYS A 52 7.05 -9.30 -0.52
C LYS A 52 6.63 -7.99 0.11
N LEU A 53 6.95 -6.86 -0.52
CA LEU A 53 6.53 -5.56 -0.01
C LEU A 53 5.01 -5.49 0.05
N PHE A 54 4.32 -5.86 -1.03
CA PHE A 54 2.87 -5.81 -1.08
C PHE A 54 2.24 -6.83 -0.13
N GLU A 55 2.85 -8.01 0.00
CA GLU A 55 2.39 -9.00 0.97
C GLU A 55 2.51 -8.46 2.40
N SER A 56 3.61 -7.76 2.70
CA SER A 56 3.79 -7.15 4.01
C SER A 56 2.74 -6.09 4.30
N ILE A 57 2.36 -5.31 3.29
CA ILE A 57 1.30 -4.32 3.42
C ILE A 57 -0.02 -5.01 3.78
N CYS A 58 -0.36 -6.08 3.08
CA CYS A 58 -1.60 -6.80 3.34
C CYS A 58 -1.59 -7.50 4.70
N GLU A 59 -0.43 -7.94 5.17
CA GLU A 59 -0.33 -8.51 6.52
C GLU A 59 -0.51 -7.45 7.60
N ALA A 60 0.11 -6.29 7.42
CA ALA A 60 0.02 -5.21 8.40
C ALA A 60 -1.37 -4.60 8.47
N TYR A 61 -2.07 -4.56 7.34
CA TYR A 61 -3.39 -3.96 7.23
C TYR A 61 -4.39 -4.99 6.71
N GLN A 62 -4.57 -6.06 7.45
CA GLN A 62 -5.41 -7.18 7.03
C GLN A 62 -6.83 -6.72 6.74
N GLY A 63 -7.35 -7.18 5.61
CA GLY A 63 -8.74 -6.89 5.22
C GLY A 63 -8.93 -5.53 4.57
N VAL A 64 -7.87 -4.73 4.43
CA VAL A 64 -7.98 -3.38 3.85
C VAL A 64 -7.68 -3.38 2.36
N PHE A 65 -6.54 -3.94 1.97
CA PHE A 65 -6.06 -3.87 0.59
C PHE A 65 -6.23 -5.20 -0.14
N ASN A 66 -6.52 -5.10 -1.42
CA ASN A 66 -6.64 -6.26 -2.29
C ASN A 66 -5.26 -6.65 -2.82
N LEU A 67 -4.72 -7.75 -2.33
CA LEU A 67 -3.37 -8.19 -2.73
C LEU A 67 -3.27 -8.43 -4.23
N GLN A 68 -4.28 -9.00 -4.86
CA GLN A 68 -4.27 -9.23 -6.30
C GLN A 68 -4.09 -7.92 -7.06
N TYR A 69 -4.80 -6.88 -6.66
CA TYR A 69 -4.63 -5.56 -7.27
C TYR A 69 -3.21 -5.04 -7.09
N LEU A 70 -2.67 -5.18 -5.89
CA LEU A 70 -1.31 -4.68 -5.62
C LEU A 70 -0.26 -5.39 -6.46
N LEU A 71 -0.42 -6.71 -6.67
CA LEU A 71 0.55 -7.50 -7.43
C LEU A 71 0.37 -7.37 -8.94
N THR A 72 -0.87 -7.31 -9.42
CA THR A 72 -1.15 -7.42 -10.86
C THR A 72 -1.79 -6.20 -11.48
N GLY A 73 -2.40 -5.33 -10.69
CA GLY A 73 -3.17 -4.20 -11.18
C GLY A 73 -4.61 -4.53 -11.51
N GLU A 74 -5.03 -5.78 -11.34
CA GLU A 74 -6.40 -6.20 -11.62
C GLU A 74 -7.30 -6.02 -10.41
N GLY A 75 -8.51 -5.51 -10.65
CA GLY A 75 -9.48 -5.30 -9.60
C GLY A 75 -9.37 -3.92 -8.99
N ASN A 76 -9.71 -3.81 -7.72
CA ASN A 76 -9.71 -2.54 -7.00
C ASN A 76 -8.70 -2.56 -5.86
N LEU A 77 -8.21 -1.37 -5.50
CA LEU A 77 -7.24 -1.20 -4.42
C LEU A 77 -7.73 -1.79 -3.10
N LEU A 78 -8.98 -1.53 -2.76
CA LEU A 78 -9.54 -1.93 -1.47
C LEU A 78 -10.33 -3.23 -1.61
N THR A 79 -10.39 -3.97 -0.50
CA THR A 79 -11.29 -5.11 -0.42
C THR A 79 -12.73 -4.61 -0.51
N PRO A 80 -13.68 -5.47 -0.90
CA PRO A 80 -15.09 -5.04 -0.95
C PRO A 80 -15.60 -4.50 0.39
N GLU A 81 -15.18 -5.07 1.50
CA GLU A 81 -15.59 -4.63 2.82
C GLU A 81 -15.08 -3.24 3.13
N GLU A 82 -13.80 -2.98 2.85
CA GLU A 82 -13.20 -1.69 3.12
C GLU A 82 -13.77 -0.61 2.20
N SER A 83 -14.00 -0.95 0.93
CA SER A 83 -14.59 -0.03 -0.04
C SER A 83 -16.00 0.39 0.40
N TYR A 84 -16.78 -0.58 0.91
CA TYR A 84 -18.13 -0.29 1.40
C TYR A 84 -18.11 0.68 2.59
N ILE A 85 -17.21 0.46 3.54
CA ILE A 85 -17.08 1.34 4.70
C ILE A 85 -16.74 2.76 4.26
N ASN A 86 -15.82 2.89 3.32
CA ASN A 86 -15.38 4.20 2.83
C ASN A 86 -16.48 4.92 2.05
N ASP A 87 -17.32 4.17 1.34
CA ASP A 87 -18.44 4.76 0.59
C ASP A 87 -19.47 5.38 1.51
N GLU A 88 -19.60 4.88 2.72
CA GLU A 88 -20.54 5.42 3.69
C GLU A 88 -19.98 6.63 4.44
N ALA A 89 -18.69 6.77 4.41
CA ALA A 89 -18.04 7.90 5.07
C ALA A 89 -18.20 9.19 4.28
#